data_fb6b4ec428b727e48321cad7b3838abf
#
_entry.id   fb6b4ec428b727e48321cad7b3838abf
#
_cell.length_a   1.000
_cell.length_b   1.000
_cell.length_c   1.000
_cell.angle_alpha   90.00
_cell.angle_beta   90.00
_cell.angle_gamma   90.00
#
_symmetry.space_group_name_H-M   'P 1'
#
loop_
_entity.id
_entity.type
_entity.pdbx_description
1 polymer ?
#
loop_
_entity_poly.entity_id
_entity_poly.type
_entity_poly.pdbx_seq_one_letter_code
_entity_poly.pdbx_strand_id
1 'polypeptide(L)'
;MKRILLSAVLMSFAVAASAQNYYVDAQNPDMLRFGDYREPVRKEIVLPCQVGGYNVYKSDLHTHTIYSDGSVTPQFRIKEAWLEGLDVVAVTEHIEYRPFEKEFGEYVHANLKKDRDLNEAVRLSQKEGAYWDIFIIPGTEITRDGTTVGHFNALFTKDNNKVYDEDPVQAIRNAKAQGALVMHNHPGWWRTSIDFTEAEKVAYAEGLIDGVEVMNYNEFYPGIIDRVQERGLFIAANTDIHASSAEDFNKYEYMRPMTLILATERTEAGLRDALEAGRTLAYGFNTLCGNEALLVDFFKASVNVKKLSDKAYMLTNETEVPYLIQFGDSNPVHLSPFSTIRLEGTPEFKVLNMFCGKNTHPVVKLSF
;
A
#
# COMPACT_ATOMS: atom_id res chain seq x y z
N MET A 1 -28.54 -22.97 47.80
CA MET A 1 -28.92 -21.53 47.88
C MET A 1 -27.74 -20.57 47.82
N LYS A 2 -26.58 -20.83 48.46
CA LYS A 2 -25.42 -19.88 48.42
C LYS A 2 -24.77 -19.62 47.02
N ARG A 3 -24.82 -20.60 46.07
CA ARG A 3 -24.23 -20.44 44.74
C ARG A 3 -25.07 -19.61 43.79
N ILE A 4 -26.39 -19.54 43.96
CA ILE A 4 -27.30 -18.76 43.14
C ILE A 4 -27.25 -17.27 43.49
N LEU A 5 -27.02 -16.96 44.79
CA LEU A 5 -26.84 -15.57 45.21
C LEU A 5 -25.52 -14.94 44.70
N LEU A 6 -24.43 -15.75 44.59
CA LEU A 6 -23.17 -15.25 44.11
C LEU A 6 -23.19 -14.95 42.58
N SER A 7 -23.94 -15.73 41.80
CA SER A 7 -24.13 -15.48 40.36
C SER A 7 -25.02 -14.30 40.10
N ALA A 8 -26.03 -14.02 40.91
CA ALA A 8 -26.90 -12.85 40.77
C ALA A 8 -26.18 -11.52 41.14
N VAL A 9 -25.28 -11.57 42.14
CA VAL A 9 -24.49 -10.44 42.56
C VAL A 9 -23.42 -10.08 41.47
N LEU A 10 -22.79 -11.11 40.87
CA LEU A 10 -21.84 -10.88 39.76
C LEU A 10 -22.50 -10.34 38.49
N MET A 11 -23.72 -10.79 38.15
CA MET A 11 -24.49 -10.22 37.04
C MET A 11 -24.95 -8.77 37.27
N SER A 12 -25.33 -8.43 38.50
CA SER A 12 -25.75 -7.05 38.81
C SER A 12 -24.58 -6.06 38.77
N PHE A 13 -23.34 -6.49 39.13
CA PHE A 13 -22.16 -5.64 38.96
C PHE A 13 -21.74 -5.48 37.51
N ALA A 14 -21.85 -6.50 36.67
CA ALA A 14 -21.52 -6.42 35.23
C ALA A 14 -22.49 -5.50 34.48
N VAL A 15 -23.80 -5.49 34.83
CA VAL A 15 -24.80 -4.62 34.24
C VAL A 15 -24.63 -3.17 34.69
N ALA A 16 -24.23 -2.92 35.96
CA ALA A 16 -23.95 -1.57 36.45
C ALA A 16 -22.71 -0.95 35.82
N ALA A 17 -21.68 -1.74 35.50
CA ALA A 17 -20.46 -1.24 34.85
C ALA A 17 -20.66 -0.87 33.37
N SER A 18 -21.69 -1.44 32.68
CA SER A 18 -21.94 -1.16 31.27
C SER A 18 -22.87 0.02 31.00
N ALA A 19 -23.46 0.64 32.03
CA ALA A 19 -24.45 1.70 31.89
C ALA A 19 -23.88 3.14 32.10
N GLN A 20 -22.60 3.28 32.47
CA GLN A 20 -22.03 4.58 32.76
C GLN A 20 -21.34 5.16 31.53
N ASN A 21 -21.98 6.13 30.89
CA ASN A 21 -21.47 6.85 29.72
C ASN A 21 -20.68 8.12 30.04
N TYR A 22 -20.47 8.43 31.31
CA TYR A 22 -19.73 9.59 31.79
C TYR A 22 -19.09 9.31 33.13
N TYR A 23 -18.08 10.10 33.47
CA TYR A 23 -17.46 10.11 34.79
C TYR A 23 -17.18 11.54 35.25
N VAL A 24 -17.12 11.73 36.54
CA VAL A 24 -16.75 13.02 37.15
C VAL A 24 -15.21 13.13 37.12
N ASP A 25 -14.69 14.26 36.61
CA ASP A 25 -13.28 14.55 36.69
C ASP A 25 -12.91 14.88 38.13
N ALA A 26 -12.02 14.11 38.76
CA ALA A 26 -11.63 14.30 40.17
C ALA A 26 -10.90 15.61 40.43
N GLN A 27 -10.32 16.22 39.41
CA GLN A 27 -9.63 17.52 39.51
C GLN A 27 -10.56 18.70 39.23
N ASN A 28 -11.70 18.45 38.57
CA ASN A 28 -12.72 19.44 38.29
C ASN A 28 -14.11 18.83 38.47
N PRO A 29 -14.69 18.93 39.71
CA PRO A 29 -15.97 18.30 40.02
C PRO A 29 -17.16 18.94 39.30
N ASP A 30 -16.99 20.13 38.72
CA ASP A 30 -18.02 20.80 37.93
C ASP A 30 -18.04 20.35 36.46
N MET A 31 -17.12 19.41 36.06
CA MET A 31 -17.02 18.93 34.71
C MET A 31 -17.29 17.42 34.65
N LEU A 32 -18.22 17.02 33.76
CA LEU A 32 -18.45 15.64 33.41
C LEU A 32 -17.83 15.35 32.04
N ARG A 33 -17.18 14.21 31.91
CA ARG A 33 -16.69 13.68 30.63
C ARG A 33 -17.66 12.63 30.09
N PHE A 34 -17.95 12.70 28.81
CA PHE A 34 -18.83 11.74 28.16
C PHE A 34 -18.03 10.66 27.47
N GLY A 35 -18.53 9.42 27.62
CA GLY A 35 -17.97 8.24 26.98
C GLY A 35 -16.65 7.78 27.56
N ASP A 36 -16.29 6.58 27.19
CA ASP A 36 -14.99 6.02 27.50
C ASP A 36 -13.97 6.50 26.46
N TYR A 37 -12.81 6.92 26.93
CA TYR A 37 -11.67 7.15 26.05
C TYR A 37 -11.27 5.80 25.41
N ARG A 38 -11.16 5.78 24.08
CA ARG A 38 -10.63 4.64 23.36
C ARG A 38 -9.36 5.07 22.64
N GLU A 39 -8.32 4.29 22.83
CA GLU A 39 -7.12 4.44 22.02
C GLU A 39 -7.44 4.23 20.54
N PRO A 40 -6.75 4.93 19.64
CA PRO A 40 -6.85 4.65 18.21
C PRO A 40 -6.56 3.17 17.94
N VAL A 41 -7.42 2.52 17.16
CA VAL A 41 -7.28 1.12 16.80
C VAL A 41 -6.81 1.04 15.35
N ARG A 42 -5.69 0.36 15.14
CA ARG A 42 -5.19 0.05 13.81
C ARG A 42 -6.17 -0.90 13.10
N LYS A 43 -6.51 -0.61 11.85
CA LYS A 43 -7.27 -1.54 11.00
C LYS A 43 -6.43 -2.80 10.78
N GLU A 44 -7.03 -3.96 10.96
CA GLU A 44 -6.45 -5.22 10.54
C GLU A 44 -6.87 -5.50 9.09
N ILE A 45 -5.89 -5.64 8.20
CA ILE A 45 -6.10 -6.10 6.82
C ILE A 45 -5.65 -7.55 6.78
N VAL A 46 -6.61 -8.46 6.65
CA VAL A 46 -6.35 -9.90 6.70
C VAL A 46 -5.89 -10.40 5.32
N LEU A 47 -4.58 -10.53 5.16
CA LEU A 47 -3.89 -11.13 4.02
C LEU A 47 -3.06 -12.32 4.50
N PRO A 48 -2.54 -13.18 3.59
CA PRO A 48 -1.56 -14.19 3.98
C PRO A 48 -0.36 -13.52 4.68
N CYS A 49 0.01 -14.02 5.85
CA CYS A 49 1.17 -13.51 6.58
C CYS A 49 2.48 -13.78 5.84
N GLN A 50 2.53 -14.89 5.09
CA GLN A 50 3.69 -15.32 4.31
C GLN A 50 3.27 -15.83 2.94
N VAL A 51 4.08 -15.51 1.93
CA VAL A 51 3.93 -15.96 0.54
C VAL A 51 5.28 -16.37 0.01
N GLY A 52 5.42 -17.60 -0.50
CA GLY A 52 6.69 -18.11 -1.02
C GLY A 52 7.86 -18.11 -0.01
N GLY A 53 7.55 -18.14 1.28
CA GLY A 53 8.55 -18.10 2.37
C GLY A 53 8.95 -16.68 2.81
N TYR A 54 8.35 -15.63 2.26
CA TYR A 54 8.57 -14.22 2.61
C TYR A 54 7.38 -13.68 3.41
N ASN A 55 7.64 -12.77 4.34
CA ASN A 55 6.60 -12.00 5.01
C ASN A 55 5.96 -10.99 4.07
N VAL A 56 4.66 -10.75 4.22
CA VAL A 56 3.90 -9.79 3.39
C VAL A 56 3.78 -8.47 4.13
N TYR A 57 4.38 -7.40 3.58
CA TYR A 57 4.30 -6.04 4.10
C TYR A 57 3.43 -5.17 3.20
N LYS A 58 2.40 -4.57 3.78
CA LYS A 58 1.48 -3.65 3.11
C LYS A 58 2.12 -2.28 3.03
N SER A 59 2.31 -1.75 1.83
CA SER A 59 3.00 -0.48 1.63
C SER A 59 2.25 0.45 0.70
N ASP A 60 2.50 1.76 0.88
CA ASP A 60 2.20 2.80 -0.08
C ASP A 60 3.51 3.52 -0.43
N LEU A 61 3.92 3.40 -1.68
CA LEU A 61 5.21 3.92 -2.15
C LEU A 61 5.07 5.27 -2.86
N HIS A 62 3.88 5.92 -2.77
CA HIS A 62 3.61 7.19 -3.42
C HIS A 62 2.62 8.02 -2.59
N THR A 63 3.14 8.99 -1.82
CA THR A 63 2.34 9.82 -0.91
C THR A 63 2.85 11.26 -0.85
N HIS A 64 1.93 12.20 -0.70
CA HIS A 64 2.19 13.64 -0.62
C HIS A 64 1.69 14.25 0.69
N THR A 65 2.31 15.37 1.07
CA THR A 65 1.94 16.20 2.22
C THR A 65 2.01 17.69 1.84
N ILE A 66 1.79 18.57 2.83
CA ILE A 66 1.92 20.02 2.65
C ILE A 66 3.35 20.47 2.26
N TYR A 67 4.30 19.55 2.26
CA TYR A 67 5.67 19.81 1.79
C TYR A 67 5.82 19.79 0.26
N SER A 68 4.80 19.29 -0.44
CA SER A 68 4.56 19.51 -1.88
C SER A 68 3.14 20.04 -2.07
N ASP A 69 2.25 19.30 -2.68
CA ASP A 69 0.89 19.72 -2.99
C ASP A 69 -0.21 18.90 -2.28
N GLY A 70 0.17 18.09 -1.32
CA GLY A 70 -0.78 17.46 -0.42
C GLY A 70 -1.36 18.42 0.62
N SER A 71 -2.51 18.09 1.19
CA SER A 71 -3.25 18.94 2.14
C SER A 71 -3.09 18.56 3.61
N VAL A 72 -2.26 17.55 3.91
CA VAL A 72 -2.05 17.02 5.28
C VAL A 72 -0.59 17.13 5.70
N THR A 73 -0.33 17.14 7.01
CA THR A 73 1.05 17.15 7.52
C THR A 73 1.70 15.77 7.41
N PRO A 74 3.04 15.69 7.39
CA PRO A 74 3.75 14.40 7.42
C PRO A 74 3.32 13.51 8.60
N GLN A 75 3.17 14.08 9.79
CA GLN A 75 2.74 13.35 10.98
C GLN A 75 1.34 12.77 10.82
N PHE A 76 0.41 13.54 10.25
CA PHE A 76 -0.95 13.05 9.98
C PHE A 76 -0.92 11.90 8.96
N ARG A 77 -0.17 12.05 7.87
CA ARG A 77 -0.04 11.02 6.82
C ARG A 77 0.44 9.68 7.38
N ILE A 78 1.43 9.69 8.26
CA ILE A 78 1.98 8.47 8.85
C ILE A 78 1.01 7.84 9.86
N LYS A 79 0.39 8.67 10.73
CA LYS A 79 -0.65 8.18 11.64
C LYS A 79 -1.84 7.57 10.90
N GLU A 80 -2.28 8.20 9.80
CA GLU A 80 -3.37 7.71 8.96
C GLU A 80 -3.01 6.37 8.32
N ALA A 81 -1.80 6.24 7.77
CA ALA A 81 -1.31 4.98 7.20
C ALA A 81 -1.32 3.84 8.23
N TRP A 82 -0.93 4.14 9.47
CA TRP A 82 -1.03 3.18 10.58
C TRP A 82 -2.49 2.81 10.88
N LEU A 83 -3.38 3.79 10.97
CA LEU A 83 -4.82 3.55 11.21
C LEU A 83 -5.42 2.67 10.13
N GLU A 84 -4.96 2.79 8.89
CA GLU A 84 -5.40 1.99 7.74
C GLU A 84 -4.71 0.63 7.60
N GLY A 85 -3.79 0.29 8.48
CA GLY A 85 -3.17 -1.03 8.54
C GLY A 85 -1.94 -1.21 7.67
N LEU A 86 -1.33 -0.14 7.15
CA LEU A 86 -0.09 -0.22 6.39
C LEU A 86 1.12 -0.48 7.32
N ASP A 87 2.16 -1.09 6.76
CA ASP A 87 3.40 -1.44 7.46
C ASP A 87 4.57 -0.57 7.01
N VAL A 88 4.51 -0.04 5.76
CA VAL A 88 5.57 0.73 5.11
C VAL A 88 4.97 1.89 4.33
N VAL A 89 5.59 3.07 4.41
CA VAL A 89 5.21 4.25 3.61
C VAL A 89 6.45 4.89 3.02
N ALA A 90 6.42 5.23 1.73
CA ALA A 90 7.40 6.12 1.14
C ALA A 90 6.92 7.57 1.19
N VAL A 91 7.81 8.48 1.52
CA VAL A 91 7.58 9.94 1.51
C VAL A 91 8.14 10.47 0.20
N THR A 92 7.26 10.86 -0.71
CA THR A 92 7.62 11.16 -2.11
C THR A 92 7.13 12.53 -2.54
N GLU A 93 7.40 13.55 -1.72
CA GLU A 93 7.09 14.93 -2.06
C GLU A 93 7.66 15.33 -3.43
N HIS A 94 6.91 16.08 -4.22
CA HIS A 94 7.45 16.70 -5.43
C HIS A 94 8.71 17.52 -5.14
N ILE A 95 9.75 17.29 -5.91
CA ILE A 95 11.05 17.93 -5.69
C ILE A 95 11.02 19.38 -6.15
N GLU A 96 10.34 19.69 -7.24
CA GLU A 96 10.27 21.02 -7.86
C GLU A 96 8.96 21.77 -7.55
N TYR A 97 7.86 21.07 -7.27
CA TYR A 97 6.55 21.68 -7.08
C TYR A 97 6.13 21.70 -5.60
N ARG A 98 6.17 22.88 -5.00
CA ARG A 98 5.89 23.09 -3.56
C ARG A 98 5.02 24.34 -3.40
N PRO A 99 3.73 24.27 -3.81
CA PRO A 99 2.85 25.45 -3.88
C PRO A 99 2.64 26.13 -2.53
N PHE A 100 2.65 25.37 -1.44
CA PHE A 100 2.43 25.89 -0.08
C PHE A 100 3.67 26.40 0.61
N GLU A 101 4.85 26.30 -0.02
CA GLU A 101 6.13 26.73 0.60
C GLU A 101 6.14 28.21 0.99
N LYS A 102 5.42 29.08 0.26
CA LYS A 102 5.26 30.50 0.58
C LYS A 102 4.21 30.74 1.66
N GLU A 103 3.12 29.98 1.65
CA GLU A 103 1.97 30.17 2.54
C GLU A 103 2.23 29.56 3.92
N PHE A 104 2.81 28.37 3.97
CA PHE A 104 3.18 27.68 5.21
C PHE A 104 4.64 27.90 5.60
N GLY A 105 5.45 28.52 4.76
CA GLY A 105 6.86 28.76 5.01
C GLY A 105 7.11 29.53 6.31
N GLU A 106 6.26 30.50 6.64
CA GLU A 106 6.33 31.20 7.91
C GLU A 106 5.92 30.30 9.10
N TYR A 107 4.99 29.38 8.93
CA TYR A 107 4.50 28.49 9.99
C TYR A 107 5.28 27.19 10.09
N VAL A 108 5.60 26.56 8.98
CA VAL A 108 6.30 25.29 8.90
C VAL A 108 7.82 25.47 8.96
N HIS A 109 8.31 26.61 8.43
CA HIS A 109 9.73 26.93 8.34
C HIS A 109 10.16 28.11 9.21
N ALA A 110 9.30 28.64 10.10
CA ALA A 110 9.62 29.80 10.95
C ALA A 110 10.89 29.60 11.80
N ASN A 111 11.25 28.34 12.07
CA ASN A 111 12.48 27.96 12.77
C ASN A 111 13.51 27.29 11.85
N LEU A 112 13.23 27.17 10.56
CA LEU A 112 14.15 26.58 9.59
C LEU A 112 15.01 27.67 8.96
N LYS A 113 16.29 27.40 8.88
CA LYS A 113 17.28 28.27 8.23
C LYS A 113 16.83 28.64 6.81
N LYS A 114 17.31 29.76 6.31
CA LYS A 114 16.99 30.39 5.02
C LYS A 114 17.02 29.49 3.78
N ASP A 115 17.54 28.28 3.86
CA ASP A 115 17.72 27.40 2.73
C ASP A 115 16.66 26.30 2.78
N ARG A 116 15.99 26.12 1.66
CA ARG A 116 15.03 25.06 1.38
C ARG A 116 15.65 23.70 1.67
N ASP A 117 15.01 22.88 2.51
CA ASP A 117 15.45 21.53 2.81
C ASP A 117 14.41 20.49 2.34
N LEU A 118 14.75 19.78 1.27
CA LEU A 118 13.89 18.77 0.66
C LEU A 118 13.81 17.47 1.47
N ASN A 119 14.57 17.37 2.57
CA ASN A 119 14.54 16.20 3.45
C ASN A 119 13.62 16.37 4.67
N GLU A 120 13.01 17.56 4.89
CA GLU A 120 12.27 17.84 6.13
C GLU A 120 11.04 16.94 6.29
N ALA A 121 10.24 16.75 5.24
CA ALA A 121 9.09 15.86 5.27
C ALA A 121 9.50 14.42 5.65
N VAL A 122 10.61 13.95 5.11
CA VAL A 122 11.17 12.61 5.43
C VAL A 122 11.54 12.52 6.91
N ARG A 123 12.25 13.51 7.45
CA ARG A 123 12.65 13.51 8.89
C ARG A 123 11.45 13.52 9.83
N LEU A 124 10.44 14.33 9.53
CA LEU A 124 9.21 14.40 10.33
C LEU A 124 8.46 13.06 10.26
N SER A 125 8.35 12.49 9.06
CA SER A 125 7.70 11.18 8.87
C SER A 125 8.44 10.04 9.55
N GLN A 126 9.78 10.01 9.50
CA GLN A 126 10.59 9.00 10.20
C GLN A 126 10.40 9.06 11.71
N LYS A 127 10.34 10.27 12.29
CA LYS A 127 10.07 10.45 13.72
C LYS A 127 8.69 9.92 14.10
N GLU A 128 7.68 10.22 13.29
CA GLU A 128 6.31 9.75 13.50
C GLU A 128 6.18 8.24 13.26
N GLY A 129 6.85 7.73 12.22
CA GLY A 129 6.90 6.29 11.91
C GLY A 129 7.49 5.46 13.05
N ALA A 130 8.52 5.97 13.72
CA ALA A 130 9.10 5.32 14.89
C ALA A 130 8.11 5.24 16.08
N TYR A 131 7.19 6.19 16.21
CA TYR A 131 6.15 6.18 17.23
C TYR A 131 5.02 5.18 16.91
N TRP A 132 4.60 5.11 15.63
CA TRP A 132 3.48 4.27 15.18
C TRP A 132 3.91 2.90 14.66
N ASP A 133 5.18 2.55 14.71
CA ASP A 133 5.74 1.32 14.14
C ASP A 133 5.47 1.17 12.62
N ILE A 134 5.62 2.27 11.87
CA ILE A 134 5.61 2.31 10.40
C ILE A 134 7.04 2.48 9.89
N PHE A 135 7.46 1.64 8.96
CA PHE A 135 8.75 1.82 8.28
C PHE A 135 8.63 2.93 7.22
N ILE A 136 9.49 3.95 7.31
CA ILE A 136 9.49 5.07 6.36
C ILE A 136 10.62 4.91 5.37
N ILE A 137 10.26 4.78 4.09
CA ILE A 137 11.20 4.84 2.98
C ILE A 137 11.43 6.32 2.63
N PRO A 138 12.65 6.85 2.78
CA PRO A 138 12.98 8.19 2.31
C PRO A 138 12.93 8.24 0.79
N GLY A 139 12.32 9.29 0.24
CA GLY A 139 12.16 9.43 -1.19
C GLY A 139 11.78 10.83 -1.62
N THR A 140 11.57 11.00 -2.89
CA THR A 140 11.04 12.22 -3.52
C THR A 140 10.47 11.88 -4.89
N GLU A 141 9.47 12.63 -5.35
CA GLU A 141 8.96 12.53 -6.71
C GLU A 141 9.65 13.54 -7.60
N ILE A 142 10.18 13.06 -8.71
CA ILE A 142 10.88 13.82 -9.74
C ILE A 142 9.90 14.19 -10.84
N THR A 143 9.85 15.45 -11.17
CA THR A 143 8.99 16.12 -12.15
C THR A 143 7.50 16.10 -11.80
N ARG A 144 6.78 17.05 -12.37
CA ARG A 144 5.32 17.19 -12.34
C ARG A 144 4.73 17.30 -13.76
N ASP A 145 5.54 17.10 -14.79
CA ASP A 145 5.07 17.07 -16.17
C ASP A 145 4.74 15.64 -16.59
N GLY A 146 3.54 15.18 -16.26
CA GLY A 146 3.04 13.86 -16.61
C GLY A 146 2.83 13.65 -18.11
N THR A 147 2.74 14.72 -18.91
CA THR A 147 2.38 14.63 -20.33
C THR A 147 3.58 14.54 -21.26
N THR A 148 4.65 15.28 -20.99
CA THR A 148 5.83 15.35 -21.86
C THR A 148 7.06 14.66 -21.26
N VAL A 149 7.12 14.52 -19.94
CA VAL A 149 8.27 13.95 -19.23
C VAL A 149 7.91 12.62 -18.56
N GLY A 150 6.86 12.59 -17.74
CA GLY A 150 6.53 11.50 -16.84
C GLY A 150 6.95 11.80 -15.41
N HIS A 151 6.37 11.10 -14.44
CA HIS A 151 6.68 11.22 -13.02
C HIS A 151 7.48 10.03 -12.53
N PHE A 152 8.42 10.26 -11.60
CA PHE A 152 9.29 9.20 -11.11
C PHE A 152 9.53 9.34 -9.61
N ASN A 153 9.24 8.31 -8.84
CA ASN A 153 9.62 8.25 -7.43
C ASN A 153 11.04 7.69 -7.28
N ALA A 154 11.92 8.47 -6.68
CA ALA A 154 13.20 7.99 -6.18
C ALA A 154 13.00 7.50 -4.73
N LEU A 155 13.19 6.20 -4.49
CA LEU A 155 13.03 5.54 -3.20
C LEU A 155 14.40 5.27 -2.57
N PHE A 156 14.49 5.32 -1.22
CA PHE A 156 15.74 5.14 -0.47
C PHE A 156 16.82 6.20 -0.80
N THR A 157 16.39 7.43 -1.03
CA THR A 157 17.31 8.55 -1.20
C THR A 157 18.05 8.86 0.10
N LYS A 158 19.30 9.33 -0.01
CA LYS A 158 20.10 9.76 1.15
C LYS A 158 19.98 11.26 1.40
N ASP A 159 19.82 12.03 0.34
CA ASP A 159 19.73 13.49 0.39
C ASP A 159 18.96 14.00 -0.83
N ASN A 160 17.70 14.37 -0.63
CA ASN A 160 16.83 14.87 -1.69
C ASN A 160 17.32 16.20 -2.27
N ASN A 161 18.06 17.02 -1.50
CA ASN A 161 18.65 18.26 -2.01
C ASN A 161 19.67 18.01 -3.13
N LYS A 162 20.27 16.81 -3.18
CA LYS A 162 21.22 16.41 -4.22
C LYS A 162 20.58 15.65 -5.37
N VAL A 163 19.29 15.36 -5.29
CA VAL A 163 18.53 14.74 -6.39
C VAL A 163 18.14 15.83 -7.39
N TYR A 164 17.71 17.00 -6.92
CA TYR A 164 17.16 18.06 -7.75
C TYR A 164 18.10 18.47 -8.90
N ASP A 165 17.54 18.54 -10.09
CA ASP A 165 18.13 19.11 -11.30
C ASP A 165 17.01 19.67 -12.17
N GLU A 166 17.27 20.69 -12.98
CA GLU A 166 16.30 21.22 -13.95
C GLU A 166 16.00 20.23 -15.09
N ASP A 167 16.98 19.40 -15.44
CA ASP A 167 16.79 18.26 -16.35
C ASP A 167 16.26 17.04 -15.53
N PRO A 168 15.02 16.59 -15.78
CA PRO A 168 14.45 15.48 -15.04
C PRO A 168 15.22 14.16 -15.19
N VAL A 169 15.84 13.90 -16.34
CA VAL A 169 16.66 12.72 -16.55
C VAL A 169 17.95 12.81 -15.74
N GLN A 170 18.52 14.01 -15.61
CA GLN A 170 19.67 14.22 -14.74
C GLN A 170 19.29 14.05 -13.26
N ALA A 171 18.10 14.53 -12.84
CA ALA A 171 17.60 14.30 -11.48
C ALA A 171 17.46 12.78 -11.19
N ILE A 172 16.96 11.99 -12.14
CA ILE A 172 16.93 10.52 -12.03
C ILE A 172 18.33 9.94 -11.87
N ARG A 173 19.32 10.37 -12.67
CA ARG A 173 20.72 9.94 -12.55
C ARG A 173 21.31 10.31 -11.18
N ASN A 174 20.99 11.52 -10.67
CA ASN A 174 21.42 11.97 -9.35
C ASN A 174 20.86 11.08 -8.23
N ALA A 175 19.59 10.66 -8.33
CA ALA A 175 18.97 9.71 -7.42
C ALA A 175 19.67 8.34 -7.48
N LYS A 176 19.89 7.80 -8.67
CA LYS A 176 20.61 6.53 -8.89
C LYS A 176 22.04 6.59 -8.35
N ALA A 177 22.74 7.71 -8.48
CA ALA A 177 24.09 7.91 -7.93
C ALA A 177 24.14 7.81 -6.41
N GLN A 178 23.03 8.04 -5.70
CA GLN A 178 22.90 7.82 -4.26
C GLN A 178 22.56 6.38 -3.90
N GLY A 179 22.28 5.52 -4.89
CA GLY A 179 21.79 4.17 -4.75
C GLY A 179 20.28 4.08 -4.59
N ALA A 180 19.52 5.10 -4.95
CA ALA A 180 18.05 5.04 -4.94
C ALA A 180 17.51 4.04 -5.96
N LEU A 181 16.35 3.45 -5.66
CA LEU A 181 15.52 2.76 -6.63
C LEU A 181 14.56 3.77 -7.26
N VAL A 182 14.36 3.69 -8.57
CA VAL A 182 13.50 4.63 -9.28
C VAL A 182 12.28 3.90 -9.84
N MET A 183 11.11 4.38 -9.47
CA MET A 183 9.81 3.87 -9.92
C MET A 183 9.18 4.88 -10.88
N HIS A 184 8.71 4.40 -12.03
CA HIS A 184 7.91 5.19 -12.97
C HIS A 184 6.46 5.19 -12.50
N ASN A 185 5.93 6.38 -12.19
CA ASN A 185 4.61 6.59 -11.63
C ASN A 185 3.54 6.66 -12.73
N HIS A 186 2.32 6.18 -12.44
CA HIS A 186 1.07 6.35 -13.21
C HIS A 186 1.27 6.67 -14.71
N PRO A 187 1.82 5.74 -15.52
CA PRO A 187 2.33 6.02 -16.87
C PRO A 187 1.25 6.42 -17.90
N GLY A 188 -0.01 6.35 -17.55
CA GLY A 188 -1.15 6.78 -18.36
C GLY A 188 -1.81 8.08 -17.92
N TRP A 189 -1.40 8.65 -16.78
CA TRP A 189 -2.05 9.81 -16.19
C TRP A 189 -1.99 11.05 -17.11
N TRP A 190 -3.19 11.63 -17.39
CA TRP A 190 -3.40 12.72 -18.36
C TRP A 190 -2.91 12.42 -19.77
N ARG A 191 -2.73 11.15 -20.13
CA ARG A 191 -2.31 10.71 -21.46
C ARG A 191 -3.39 9.86 -22.13
N THR A 192 -3.31 9.73 -23.45
CA THR A 192 -4.17 8.86 -24.25
C THR A 192 -3.58 7.46 -24.45
N SER A 193 -2.33 7.26 -24.09
CA SER A 193 -1.64 5.97 -24.16
C SER A 193 -0.57 5.85 -23.07
N ILE A 194 -0.07 4.63 -22.87
CA ILE A 194 1.06 4.32 -21.99
C ILE A 194 2.40 4.29 -22.75
N ASP A 195 2.45 4.84 -23.98
CA ASP A 195 3.67 4.93 -24.76
C ASP A 195 4.67 5.86 -24.09
N PHE A 196 5.96 5.59 -24.30
CA PHE A 196 7.02 6.38 -23.70
C PHE A 196 7.10 7.80 -24.24
N THR A 197 7.26 8.78 -23.37
CA THR A 197 7.79 10.12 -23.70
C THR A 197 9.27 10.03 -24.09
N GLU A 198 9.84 11.13 -24.57
CA GLU A 198 11.27 11.14 -24.91
C GLU A 198 12.16 10.99 -23.65
N ALA A 199 11.78 11.62 -22.53
CA ALA A 199 12.50 11.48 -21.27
C ALA A 199 12.42 10.03 -20.72
N GLU A 200 11.24 9.42 -20.78
CA GLU A 200 11.06 8.01 -20.41
C GLU A 200 11.90 7.08 -21.28
N LYS A 201 11.94 7.28 -22.59
CA LYS A 201 12.78 6.48 -23.50
C LYS A 201 14.24 6.50 -23.07
N VAL A 202 14.76 7.68 -22.71
CA VAL A 202 16.14 7.82 -22.23
C VAL A 202 16.31 7.08 -20.90
N ALA A 203 15.43 7.33 -19.92
CA ALA A 203 15.52 6.70 -18.60
C ALA A 203 15.48 5.17 -18.68
N TYR A 204 14.59 4.61 -19.50
CA TYR A 204 14.51 3.16 -19.71
C TYR A 204 15.69 2.60 -20.50
N ALA A 205 16.19 3.32 -21.51
CA ALA A 205 17.36 2.90 -22.31
C ALA A 205 18.64 2.86 -21.49
N GLU A 206 18.79 3.78 -20.54
CA GLU A 206 19.93 3.82 -19.61
C GLU A 206 19.79 2.85 -18.41
N GLY A 207 18.66 2.13 -18.29
CA GLY A 207 18.44 1.20 -17.17
C GLY A 207 18.27 1.92 -15.82
N LEU A 208 17.72 3.12 -15.82
CA LEU A 208 17.54 3.93 -14.61
C LEU A 208 16.29 3.55 -13.82
N ILE A 209 15.35 2.85 -14.45
CA ILE A 209 14.05 2.50 -13.87
C ILE A 209 14.12 1.10 -13.26
N ASP A 210 13.70 0.97 -12.00
CA ASP A 210 13.68 -0.28 -11.23
C ASP A 210 12.26 -0.83 -11.03
N GLY A 211 11.24 0.02 -11.10
CA GLY A 211 9.83 -0.37 -10.92
C GLY A 211 8.85 0.49 -11.67
N VAL A 212 7.59 0.05 -11.73
CA VAL A 212 6.49 0.80 -12.39
C VAL A 212 5.19 0.62 -11.63
N GLU A 213 4.40 1.69 -11.51
CA GLU A 213 3.03 1.61 -11.05
C GLU A 213 2.12 1.03 -12.13
N VAL A 214 1.41 -0.04 -11.79
CA VAL A 214 0.33 -0.61 -12.62
C VAL A 214 -1.03 -0.15 -12.15
N MET A 215 -1.12 0.30 -10.89
CA MET A 215 -2.29 0.95 -10.30
C MET A 215 -1.85 2.19 -9.56
N ASN A 216 -2.58 3.28 -9.76
CA ASN A 216 -2.40 4.51 -9.02
C ASN A 216 -3.76 5.16 -8.80
N TYR A 217 -4.03 5.62 -7.57
CA TYR A 217 -5.31 6.20 -7.18
C TYR A 217 -6.48 5.26 -7.56
N ASN A 218 -7.26 5.58 -8.60
CA ASN A 218 -8.35 4.76 -9.14
C ASN A 218 -8.09 4.29 -10.59
N GLU A 219 -6.86 4.37 -11.05
CA GLU A 219 -6.45 3.97 -12.39
C GLU A 219 -5.73 2.62 -12.39
N PHE A 220 -5.98 1.81 -13.40
CA PHE A 220 -5.33 0.53 -13.63
C PHE A 220 -4.79 0.44 -15.06
N TYR A 221 -3.51 0.13 -15.19
CA TYR A 221 -2.77 0.06 -16.46
C TYR A 221 -2.33 -1.37 -16.77
N PRO A 222 -3.22 -2.28 -17.20
CA PRO A 222 -2.86 -3.71 -17.38
C PRO A 222 -1.74 -3.94 -18.40
N GLY A 223 -1.59 -3.07 -19.41
CA GLY A 223 -0.48 -3.14 -20.37
C GLY A 223 0.90 -2.90 -19.77
N ILE A 224 0.98 -2.33 -18.56
CA ILE A 224 2.23 -2.14 -17.84
C ILE A 224 2.76 -3.44 -17.25
N ILE A 225 1.90 -4.42 -16.97
CA ILE A 225 2.31 -5.73 -16.42
C ILE A 225 3.30 -6.42 -17.37
N ASP A 226 3.01 -6.42 -18.67
CA ASP A 226 3.89 -7.01 -19.67
C ASP A 226 5.25 -6.28 -19.71
N ARG A 227 5.25 -4.92 -19.67
CA ARG A 227 6.45 -4.09 -19.61
C ARG A 227 7.33 -4.41 -18.38
N VAL A 228 6.71 -4.58 -17.22
CA VAL A 228 7.39 -4.92 -15.96
C VAL A 228 8.08 -6.27 -16.10
N GLN A 229 7.40 -7.28 -16.62
CA GLN A 229 7.93 -8.63 -16.77
C GLN A 229 9.06 -8.72 -17.80
N GLU A 230 8.88 -8.09 -18.97
CA GLU A 230 9.90 -8.07 -20.03
C GLU A 230 11.21 -7.43 -19.59
N ARG A 231 11.18 -6.52 -18.62
CA ARG A 231 12.32 -5.74 -18.14
C ARG A 231 12.84 -6.16 -16.77
N GLY A 232 12.17 -7.10 -16.09
CA GLY A 232 12.55 -7.55 -14.76
C GLY A 232 12.41 -6.46 -13.68
N LEU A 233 11.40 -5.58 -13.80
CA LEU A 233 11.14 -4.49 -12.88
C LEU A 233 10.20 -4.94 -11.74
N PHE A 234 10.20 -4.22 -10.60
CA PHE A 234 9.16 -4.46 -9.61
C PHE A 234 7.83 -3.81 -10.04
N ILE A 235 6.71 -4.44 -9.62
CA ILE A 235 5.36 -3.94 -9.87
C ILE A 235 4.82 -3.24 -8.63
N ALA A 236 4.11 -2.12 -8.80
CA ALA A 236 3.55 -1.37 -7.69
C ALA A 236 2.09 -0.96 -7.91
N ALA A 237 1.36 -0.85 -6.80
CA ALA A 237 0.07 -0.16 -6.70
C ALA A 237 0.15 0.82 -5.53
N ASN A 238 -0.09 2.09 -5.78
CA ASN A 238 0.03 3.13 -4.79
C ASN A 238 -1.12 4.13 -4.90
N THR A 239 -1.22 5.02 -3.92
CA THR A 239 -2.36 5.93 -3.88
C THR A 239 -2.11 7.27 -4.53
N ASP A 240 -0.89 7.77 -4.50
CA ASP A 240 -0.60 9.17 -4.89
C ASP A 240 -1.47 10.15 -4.10
N ILE A 241 -1.62 9.84 -2.81
CA ILE A 241 -2.62 10.48 -1.95
C ILE A 241 -2.19 11.90 -1.57
N HIS A 242 -3.05 12.86 -1.83
CA HIS A 242 -2.84 14.29 -1.54
C HIS A 242 -3.68 14.77 -0.35
N ALA A 243 -4.95 14.37 -0.29
CA ALA A 243 -5.84 14.68 0.83
C ALA A 243 -5.79 13.62 1.94
N SER A 244 -6.73 13.60 2.86
CA SER A 244 -6.88 12.49 3.80
C SER A 244 -7.41 11.25 3.08
N SER A 245 -7.06 10.07 3.57
CA SER A 245 -7.59 8.82 3.04
C SER A 245 -9.11 8.72 3.17
N ALA A 246 -9.66 9.31 4.22
CA ALA A 246 -11.11 9.41 4.40
C ALA A 246 -11.78 10.20 3.28
N GLU A 247 -11.13 11.25 2.77
CA GLU A 247 -11.62 12.07 1.66
C GLU A 247 -11.43 11.37 0.33
N ASP A 248 -10.26 10.78 0.08
CA ASP A 248 -9.90 10.21 -1.21
C ASP A 248 -10.48 8.82 -1.42
N PHE A 249 -10.53 7.95 -0.40
CA PHE A 249 -10.83 6.53 -0.55
C PHE A 249 -12.11 6.05 0.12
N ASN A 250 -12.68 6.73 1.12
CA ASN A 250 -13.95 6.28 1.74
C ASN A 250 -15.17 6.30 0.80
N LYS A 251 -15.04 6.91 -0.37
CA LYS A 251 -16.05 6.89 -1.44
C LYS A 251 -16.07 5.58 -2.23
N TYR A 252 -15.09 4.71 -2.05
CA TYR A 252 -14.99 3.42 -2.74
C TYR A 252 -15.39 2.29 -1.79
N GLU A 253 -16.09 1.29 -2.31
CA GLU A 253 -16.44 0.07 -1.58
C GLU A 253 -15.25 -0.89 -1.42
N TYR A 254 -14.15 -0.63 -2.12
CA TYR A 254 -12.98 -1.49 -2.22
C TYR A 254 -11.81 -0.93 -1.43
N MET A 255 -10.89 -1.82 -1.11
CA MET A 255 -9.65 -1.45 -0.45
C MET A 255 -8.76 -0.59 -1.37
N ARG A 256 -8.16 0.46 -0.81
CA ARG A 256 -7.24 1.36 -1.52
C ARG A 256 -6.09 0.60 -2.18
N PRO A 257 -5.45 1.14 -3.22
CA PRO A 257 -4.23 0.57 -3.77
C PRO A 257 -3.12 0.45 -2.71
N MET A 258 -2.39 -0.67 -2.77
CA MET A 258 -1.19 -0.90 -1.96
C MET A 258 -0.22 -1.83 -2.69
N THR A 259 1.05 -1.60 -2.50
CA THR A 259 2.11 -2.52 -2.92
C THR A 259 2.38 -3.51 -1.80
N LEU A 260 2.21 -4.80 -2.07
CA LEU A 260 2.57 -5.87 -1.14
C LEU A 260 4.04 -6.23 -1.38
N ILE A 261 4.90 -5.90 -0.43
CA ILE A 261 6.34 -6.22 -0.50
C ILE A 261 6.57 -7.56 0.20
N LEU A 262 7.14 -8.52 -0.52
CA LEU A 262 7.44 -9.86 -0.02
C LEU A 262 8.92 -9.92 0.41
N ALA A 263 9.17 -9.62 1.68
CA ALA A 263 10.50 -9.49 2.24
C ALA A 263 10.76 -10.43 3.42
N THR A 264 12.02 -10.74 3.69
CA THR A 264 12.40 -11.55 4.85
C THR A 264 12.17 -10.81 6.16
N GLU A 265 12.37 -9.48 6.15
CA GLU A 265 12.21 -8.62 7.33
C GLU A 265 11.84 -7.19 6.93
N ARG A 266 11.22 -6.43 7.85
CA ARG A 266 10.85 -5.03 7.65
C ARG A 266 12.01 -4.10 8.02
N THR A 267 13.10 -4.21 7.29
CA THR A 267 14.29 -3.35 7.37
C THR A 267 14.56 -2.72 6.01
N GLU A 268 15.40 -1.67 5.96
CA GLU A 268 15.80 -1.08 4.68
C GLU A 268 16.42 -2.14 3.75
N ALA A 269 17.31 -2.97 4.27
CA ALA A 269 17.98 -4.01 3.49
C ALA A 269 16.97 -5.06 2.97
N GLY A 270 16.05 -5.55 3.83
CA GLY A 270 15.07 -6.55 3.44
C GLY A 270 14.04 -6.03 2.43
N LEU A 271 13.55 -4.80 2.63
CA LEU A 271 12.60 -4.18 1.71
C LEU A 271 13.24 -3.85 0.36
N ARG A 272 14.47 -3.32 0.37
CA ARG A 272 15.25 -3.03 -0.85
C ARG A 272 15.50 -4.31 -1.65
N ASP A 273 16.01 -5.36 -1.01
CA ASP A 273 16.24 -6.66 -1.64
C ASP A 273 14.97 -7.24 -2.27
N ALA A 274 13.83 -7.07 -1.61
CA ALA A 274 12.54 -7.50 -2.17
C ALA A 274 12.15 -6.71 -3.43
N LEU A 275 12.30 -5.38 -3.43
CA LEU A 275 12.02 -4.53 -4.59
C LEU A 275 12.99 -4.84 -5.74
N GLU A 276 14.30 -4.89 -5.48
CA GLU A 276 15.32 -5.20 -6.49
C GLU A 276 15.14 -6.59 -7.12
N ALA A 277 14.63 -7.55 -6.36
CA ALA A 277 14.31 -8.90 -6.85
C ALA A 277 12.91 -9.03 -7.48
N GLY A 278 12.14 -7.94 -7.60
CA GLY A 278 10.77 -7.97 -8.15
C GLY A 278 9.78 -8.77 -7.29
N ARG A 279 10.07 -8.97 -6.00
CA ARG A 279 9.18 -9.67 -5.06
C ARG A 279 8.12 -8.73 -4.52
N THR A 280 7.24 -8.28 -5.43
CA THR A 280 6.10 -7.42 -5.12
C THR A 280 4.84 -7.92 -5.80
N LEU A 281 3.69 -7.60 -5.19
CA LEU A 281 2.37 -7.72 -5.80
C LEU A 281 1.67 -6.37 -5.69
N ALA A 282 1.03 -5.93 -6.77
CA ALA A 282 0.18 -4.76 -6.78
C ALA A 282 -1.26 -5.18 -6.42
N TYR A 283 -1.83 -4.58 -5.38
CA TYR A 283 -3.19 -4.86 -4.94
C TYR A 283 -4.03 -3.59 -4.86
N GLY A 284 -5.22 -3.61 -5.41
CA GLY A 284 -6.20 -2.54 -5.31
C GLY A 284 -7.52 -2.95 -5.95
N PHE A 285 -8.63 -2.43 -5.44
CA PHE A 285 -9.98 -2.64 -6.01
C PHE A 285 -10.28 -4.13 -6.28
N ASN A 286 -9.95 -5.02 -5.32
CA ASN A 286 -10.11 -6.47 -5.42
C ASN A 286 -9.35 -7.13 -6.59
N THR A 287 -8.30 -6.49 -7.07
CA THR A 287 -7.46 -6.95 -8.18
C THR A 287 -6.02 -7.09 -7.71
N LEU A 288 -5.37 -8.20 -8.06
CA LEU A 288 -3.95 -8.46 -7.79
C LEU A 288 -3.17 -8.53 -9.12
N CYS A 289 -1.98 -7.95 -9.15
CA CYS A 289 -1.09 -8.03 -10.29
C CYS A 289 0.32 -8.38 -9.86
N GLY A 290 1.02 -9.16 -10.68
CA GLY A 290 2.41 -9.52 -10.39
C GLY A 290 2.92 -10.70 -11.19
N ASN A 291 4.06 -11.23 -10.77
CA ASN A 291 4.61 -12.47 -11.32
C ASN A 291 3.67 -13.64 -11.05
N GLU A 292 3.46 -14.50 -12.06
CA GLU A 292 2.53 -15.63 -11.98
C GLU A 292 2.81 -16.55 -10.79
N ALA A 293 4.08 -16.89 -10.54
CA ALA A 293 4.44 -17.77 -9.43
C ALA A 293 4.08 -17.14 -8.07
N LEU A 294 4.36 -15.86 -7.87
CA LEU A 294 4.00 -15.14 -6.64
C LEU A 294 2.49 -15.03 -6.46
N LEU A 295 1.74 -14.81 -7.54
CA LEU A 295 0.26 -14.78 -7.50
C LEU A 295 -0.31 -16.14 -7.13
N VAL A 296 0.22 -17.23 -7.69
CA VAL A 296 -0.18 -18.60 -7.37
C VAL A 296 0.12 -18.92 -5.90
N ASP A 297 1.30 -18.54 -5.40
CA ASP A 297 1.70 -18.75 -4.01
C ASP A 297 0.83 -17.90 -3.07
N PHE A 298 0.51 -16.66 -3.43
CA PHE A 298 -0.41 -15.81 -2.68
C PHE A 298 -1.80 -16.44 -2.58
N PHE A 299 -2.36 -16.91 -3.70
CA PHE A 299 -3.65 -17.59 -3.70
C PHE A 299 -3.63 -18.81 -2.79
N LYS A 300 -2.61 -19.68 -2.93
CA LYS A 300 -2.48 -20.89 -2.11
C LYS A 300 -2.35 -20.58 -0.62
N ALA A 301 -1.65 -19.51 -0.26
CA ALA A 301 -1.51 -19.07 1.12
C ALA A 301 -2.80 -18.42 1.67
N SER A 302 -3.71 -17.97 0.80
CA SER A 302 -4.98 -17.35 1.16
C SER A 302 -6.10 -18.36 1.45
N VAL A 303 -5.93 -19.62 1.05
CA VAL A 303 -7.03 -20.58 1.06
C VAL A 303 -6.68 -21.86 1.79
N ASN A 304 -7.70 -22.44 2.44
CA ASN A 304 -7.63 -23.79 2.99
C ASN A 304 -8.40 -24.74 2.08
N VAL A 305 -7.80 -25.90 1.78
CA VAL A 305 -8.38 -26.91 0.88
C VAL A 305 -8.66 -28.19 1.64
N LYS A 306 -9.92 -28.66 1.63
CA LYS A 306 -10.33 -29.92 2.21
C LYS A 306 -10.87 -30.87 1.14
N LYS A 307 -10.16 -31.96 0.87
CA LYS A 307 -10.61 -33.01 -0.02
C LYS A 307 -11.87 -33.69 0.53
N LEU A 308 -12.89 -33.86 -0.30
CA LEU A 308 -14.11 -34.61 0.02
C LEU A 308 -14.12 -35.97 -0.69
N SER A 309 -13.65 -36.00 -1.95
CA SER A 309 -13.50 -37.21 -2.75
C SER A 309 -12.47 -36.93 -3.86
N ASP A 310 -12.22 -37.88 -4.76
CA ASP A 310 -11.32 -37.69 -5.90
C ASP A 310 -11.82 -36.63 -6.92
N LYS A 311 -13.08 -36.22 -6.82
CA LYS A 311 -13.73 -35.27 -7.73
C LYS A 311 -14.39 -34.09 -7.03
N ALA A 312 -14.24 -33.98 -5.71
CA ALA A 312 -14.87 -32.88 -4.97
C ALA A 312 -13.99 -32.44 -3.80
N TYR A 313 -13.97 -31.14 -3.56
CA TYR A 313 -13.24 -30.50 -2.45
C TYR A 313 -13.96 -29.26 -1.95
N MET A 314 -13.68 -28.87 -0.72
CA MET A 314 -14.06 -27.57 -0.17
C MET A 314 -12.87 -26.63 -0.29
N LEU A 315 -13.14 -25.41 -0.67
CA LEU A 315 -12.18 -24.31 -0.75
C LEU A 315 -12.66 -23.20 0.18
N THR A 316 -11.88 -22.89 1.21
CA THR A 316 -12.16 -21.83 2.18
C THR A 316 -11.20 -20.68 1.97
N ASN A 317 -11.70 -19.47 1.72
CA ASN A 317 -10.92 -18.26 1.71
C ASN A 317 -10.76 -17.74 3.15
N GLU A 318 -9.53 -17.59 3.59
CA GLU A 318 -9.20 -17.13 4.95
C GLU A 318 -8.78 -15.67 5.00
N THR A 319 -9.00 -14.90 3.90
CA THR A 319 -8.54 -13.52 3.73
C THR A 319 -9.66 -12.57 3.31
N GLU A 320 -9.37 -11.27 3.31
CA GLU A 320 -10.26 -10.21 2.80
C GLU A 320 -10.25 -10.09 1.26
N VAL A 321 -9.36 -10.80 0.56
CA VAL A 321 -9.27 -10.75 -0.89
C VAL A 321 -10.31 -11.68 -1.51
N PRO A 322 -11.28 -11.18 -2.28
CA PRO A 322 -12.20 -12.05 -3.03
C PRO A 322 -11.48 -12.65 -4.25
N TYR A 323 -11.91 -13.83 -4.67
CA TYR A 323 -11.37 -14.49 -5.86
C TYR A 323 -12.47 -14.82 -6.86
N LEU A 324 -12.18 -14.62 -8.14
CA LEU A 324 -13.04 -14.99 -9.25
C LEU A 324 -12.42 -16.18 -10.00
N ILE A 325 -12.91 -17.39 -9.73
CA ILE A 325 -12.35 -18.66 -10.17
C ILE A 325 -13.06 -19.14 -11.42
N GLN A 326 -12.31 -19.57 -12.44
CA GLN A 326 -12.87 -20.11 -13.69
C GLN A 326 -12.24 -21.46 -14.08
N PHE A 327 -13.07 -22.46 -14.29
CA PHE A 327 -12.70 -23.77 -14.79
C PHE A 327 -12.88 -23.83 -16.31
N GLY A 328 -11.80 -23.97 -17.08
CA GLY A 328 -11.88 -23.95 -18.55
C GLY A 328 -12.64 -22.72 -19.03
N ASP A 329 -13.69 -22.92 -19.84
CA ASP A 329 -14.55 -21.86 -20.38
C ASP A 329 -15.89 -21.74 -19.63
N SER A 330 -15.99 -22.27 -18.42
CA SER A 330 -17.22 -22.19 -17.61
C SER A 330 -17.47 -20.76 -17.10
N ASN A 331 -18.70 -20.52 -16.62
CA ASN A 331 -18.97 -19.28 -15.89
C ASN A 331 -18.10 -19.20 -14.63
N PRO A 332 -17.57 -18.00 -14.30
CA PRO A 332 -16.76 -17.82 -13.10
C PRO A 332 -17.55 -18.08 -11.83
N VAL A 333 -16.85 -18.59 -10.83
CA VAL A 333 -17.35 -18.82 -9.47
C VAL A 333 -16.71 -17.82 -8.52
N HIS A 334 -17.52 -17.13 -7.72
CA HIS A 334 -17.05 -16.20 -6.69
C HIS A 334 -16.67 -16.96 -5.42
N LEU A 335 -15.46 -16.75 -4.94
CA LEU A 335 -15.01 -17.13 -3.62
C LEU A 335 -14.87 -15.84 -2.79
N SER A 336 -15.91 -15.50 -2.05
CA SER A 336 -15.95 -14.29 -1.23
C SER A 336 -14.94 -14.33 -0.07
N PRO A 337 -14.58 -13.18 0.51
CA PRO A 337 -13.81 -13.14 1.75
C PRO A 337 -14.44 -14.01 2.84
N PHE A 338 -13.60 -14.72 3.60
CA PHE A 338 -14.00 -15.56 4.74
C PHE A 338 -15.14 -16.55 4.45
N SER A 339 -15.23 -17.03 3.21
CA SER A 339 -16.27 -17.94 2.78
C SER A 339 -15.73 -19.31 2.36
N THR A 340 -16.61 -20.30 2.34
CA THR A 340 -16.29 -21.65 1.88
C THR A 340 -17.23 -22.03 0.75
N ILE A 341 -16.67 -22.55 -0.34
CA ILE A 341 -17.41 -23.11 -1.45
C ILE A 341 -17.06 -24.58 -1.67
N ARG A 342 -18.01 -25.36 -2.16
CA ARG A 342 -17.77 -26.72 -2.64
C ARG A 342 -17.53 -26.67 -4.14
N LEU A 343 -16.45 -27.26 -4.58
CA LEU A 343 -16.06 -27.36 -5.98
C LEU A 343 -16.01 -28.83 -6.42
N GLU A 344 -16.34 -29.09 -7.68
CA GLU A 344 -16.30 -30.40 -8.33
C GLU A 344 -15.41 -30.35 -9.56
N GLY A 345 -14.69 -31.44 -9.82
CA GLY A 345 -13.78 -31.58 -10.97
C GLY A 345 -12.31 -31.57 -10.58
N THR A 346 -11.47 -31.22 -11.55
CA THR A 346 -10.01 -31.12 -11.34
C THR A 346 -9.70 -29.87 -10.52
N PRO A 347 -8.73 -29.95 -9.58
CA PRO A 347 -8.33 -28.78 -8.79
C PRO A 347 -7.38 -27.84 -9.57
N GLU A 348 -7.72 -27.56 -10.81
CA GLU A 348 -6.98 -26.66 -11.72
C GLU A 348 -7.96 -25.65 -12.33
N PHE A 349 -7.66 -24.36 -12.16
CA PHE A 349 -8.51 -23.25 -12.61
C PHE A 349 -7.71 -21.94 -12.77
N LYS A 350 -8.28 -21.00 -13.51
CA LYS A 350 -7.79 -19.61 -13.59
C LYS A 350 -8.39 -18.76 -12.48
N VAL A 351 -7.66 -17.74 -12.02
CA VAL A 351 -8.17 -16.71 -11.09
C VAL A 351 -8.23 -15.39 -11.84
N LEU A 352 -9.44 -14.99 -12.26
CA LEU A 352 -9.66 -13.93 -13.25
C LEU A 352 -9.40 -12.51 -12.73
N ASN A 353 -9.46 -12.26 -11.42
CA ASN A 353 -9.10 -10.99 -10.82
C ASN A 353 -7.64 -10.93 -10.37
N MET A 354 -6.82 -11.86 -10.83
CA MET A 354 -5.37 -11.83 -10.75
C MET A 354 -4.78 -11.70 -12.15
N PHE A 355 -3.81 -10.80 -12.32
CA PHE A 355 -3.22 -10.50 -13.63
C PHE A 355 -1.71 -10.72 -13.59
N CYS A 356 -1.25 -11.69 -14.38
CA CYS A 356 0.16 -11.94 -14.65
C CYS A 356 0.61 -11.46 -16.04
N GLY A 357 -0.20 -10.67 -16.73
CA GLY A 357 -0.01 -10.01 -18.00
C GLY A 357 -1.25 -9.22 -18.36
N LYS A 358 -1.21 -8.42 -19.42
CA LYS A 358 -2.31 -7.53 -19.84
C LYS A 358 -3.68 -8.23 -19.90
N ASN A 359 -3.69 -9.47 -20.42
CA ASN A 359 -4.90 -10.30 -20.58
C ASN A 359 -4.65 -11.74 -20.09
N THR A 360 -3.69 -11.91 -19.18
CA THR A 360 -3.25 -13.23 -18.71
C THR A 360 -3.52 -13.35 -17.22
N HIS A 361 -4.13 -14.48 -16.86
CA HIS A 361 -4.49 -14.81 -15.49
C HIS A 361 -3.74 -16.04 -15.01
N PRO A 362 -3.31 -16.12 -13.75
CA PRO A 362 -2.58 -17.28 -13.26
C PRO A 362 -3.46 -18.53 -13.23
N VAL A 363 -2.83 -19.66 -13.55
CA VAL A 363 -3.44 -20.99 -13.44
C VAL A 363 -3.00 -21.61 -12.13
N VAL A 364 -3.96 -21.81 -11.24
CA VAL A 364 -3.73 -22.43 -9.94
C VAL A 364 -4.00 -23.94 -10.04
N LYS A 365 -3.03 -24.74 -9.58
CA LYS A 365 -3.18 -26.18 -9.35
C LYS A 365 -3.08 -26.45 -7.86
N LEU A 366 -4.16 -26.97 -7.28
CA LEU A 366 -4.19 -27.34 -5.87
C LEU A 366 -3.79 -28.81 -5.73
N SER A 367 -3.03 -29.10 -4.68
CA SER A 367 -2.67 -30.47 -4.25
C SER A 367 -3.25 -30.72 -2.87
N PHE A 368 -3.86 -31.90 -2.63
CA PHE A 368 -4.46 -32.33 -1.36
C PHE A 368 -4.48 -33.84 -1.18
#